data_1f6a84e42169d0c3e327e1b33134a890
#
_entry.id   1f6a84e42169d0c3e327e1b33134a890
#
_cell.length_a   1.000
_cell.length_b   1.000
_cell.length_c   1.000
_cell.angle_alpha   90.00
_cell.angle_beta   90.00
_cell.angle_gamma   90.00
#
_symmetry.space_group_name_H-M   'P 1'
#
loop_
_entity.id
_entity.type
_entity.pdbx_description
1 polymer ?
#
loop_
_entity_poly.entity_id
_entity_poly.type
_entity_poly.pdbx_seq_one_letter_code
_entity_poly.pdbx_strand_id
1 'polypeptide(L)'
;MSYAYDTIADIIRLAEENNISFGDVVLRYELENYDRNEEAVIREIEHRLDIFEMSIQDGIAYTDKTASGMSGGQAAQLDCQSPRFMSEIAYKAMTYAIAVNEANAKMFRIVACPTAGSCGVMPGAVKAVADYYQLDRATVVKGFLAASGIGNVVANRACVAGAVGGCQAEIGTAACMAAGAIVEMMGGTPRQVGHAIALCMKNLLGLACDPVAGLVEVPCVKRNGFYAVHAITASEMALMNIESQIPPDEVIEAMNNIGRAMPAALRETSDGGLAVTPTGTAIAERVQSL
;
A
#
# COMPACT_ATOMS: atom_id res chain seq x y z
N MET A 1 28.48 9.74 11.46
CA MET A 1 27.44 10.47 10.68
C MET A 1 26.14 9.78 11.01
N SER A 2 25.10 10.48 11.40
CA SER A 2 23.81 9.85 11.77
C SER A 2 22.88 9.78 10.57
N TYR A 3 22.18 8.66 10.41
CA TYR A 3 21.16 8.45 9.39
C TYR A 3 19.73 8.71 9.92
N ALA A 4 19.59 9.43 11.05
CA ALA A 4 18.29 9.81 11.58
C ALA A 4 17.51 10.71 10.60
N TYR A 5 16.23 10.41 10.42
CA TYR A 5 15.32 11.16 9.57
C TYR A 5 13.92 11.25 10.20
N ASP A 6 13.24 12.37 9.97
CA ASP A 6 11.86 12.61 10.36
C ASP A 6 10.96 12.88 9.13
N THR A 7 11.57 13.18 7.97
CA THR A 7 10.90 13.59 6.75
C THR A 7 11.38 12.79 5.54
N ILE A 8 10.58 12.77 4.47
CA ILE A 8 11.01 12.23 3.17
C ILE A 8 12.17 13.07 2.62
N ALA A 9 12.13 14.39 2.83
CA ALA A 9 13.23 15.28 2.44
C ALA A 9 14.54 14.94 3.13
N ASP A 10 14.54 14.51 4.40
CA ASP A 10 15.74 14.07 5.10
C ASP A 10 16.32 12.81 4.48
N ILE A 11 15.48 11.82 4.15
CA ILE A 11 15.96 10.59 3.51
C ILE A 11 16.58 10.91 2.14
N ILE A 12 15.93 11.76 1.34
CA ILE A 12 16.47 12.20 0.02
C ILE A 12 17.82 12.88 0.21
N ARG A 13 17.92 13.85 1.12
CA ARG A 13 19.16 14.58 1.42
C ARG A 13 20.28 13.63 1.85
N LEU A 14 20.00 12.74 2.81
CA LEU A 14 20.98 11.76 3.29
C LEU A 14 21.45 10.81 2.19
N ALA A 15 20.54 10.38 1.31
CA ALA A 15 20.87 9.53 0.18
C ALA A 15 21.80 10.26 -0.81
N GLU A 16 21.49 11.50 -1.15
CA GLU A 16 22.31 12.31 -2.07
C GLU A 16 23.69 12.66 -1.48
N GLU A 17 23.74 13.11 -0.23
CA GLU A 17 24.99 13.47 0.46
C GLU A 17 25.97 12.28 0.58
N ASN A 18 25.43 11.06 0.68
CA ASN A 18 26.25 9.85 0.85
C ASN A 18 26.36 9.01 -0.44
N ASN A 19 25.73 9.43 -1.53
CA ASN A 19 25.68 8.73 -2.81
C ASN A 19 25.22 7.26 -2.66
N ILE A 20 24.14 7.08 -1.92
CA ILE A 20 23.46 5.79 -1.68
C ILE A 20 21.99 5.88 -2.06
N SER A 21 21.30 4.75 -2.11
CA SER A 21 19.88 4.71 -2.44
C SER A 21 18.98 5.17 -1.29
N PHE A 22 17.71 5.43 -1.57
CA PHE A 22 16.72 5.78 -0.55
C PHE A 22 16.55 4.62 0.46
N GLY A 23 16.48 3.37 -0.03
CA GLY A 23 16.39 2.18 0.82
C GLY A 23 17.63 1.95 1.67
N ASP A 24 18.83 2.27 1.16
CA ASP A 24 20.07 2.16 1.92
C ASP A 24 20.12 3.13 3.12
N VAL A 25 19.53 4.33 3.01
CA VAL A 25 19.38 5.26 4.16
C VAL A 25 18.51 4.63 5.23
N VAL A 26 17.39 4.03 4.84
CA VAL A 26 16.46 3.36 5.77
C VAL A 26 17.13 2.18 6.46
N LEU A 27 17.89 1.36 5.73
CA LEU A 27 18.66 0.26 6.32
C LEU A 27 19.65 0.78 7.37
N ARG A 28 20.42 1.82 7.04
CA ARG A 28 21.40 2.38 7.98
C ARG A 28 20.75 2.99 9.21
N TYR A 29 19.59 3.63 9.06
CA TYR A 29 18.78 4.10 10.19
C TYR A 29 18.39 2.94 11.12
N GLU A 30 17.91 1.82 10.58
CA GLU A 30 17.55 0.63 11.36
C GLU A 30 18.75 0.07 12.14
N LEU A 31 19.94 0.01 11.50
CA LEU A 31 21.16 -0.49 12.14
C LEU A 31 21.67 0.44 13.24
N GLU A 32 21.49 1.76 13.11
CA GLU A 32 21.94 2.75 14.11
C GLU A 32 21.01 2.82 15.34
N ASN A 33 19.72 2.66 15.14
CA ASN A 33 18.72 2.92 16.19
C ASN A 33 18.21 1.67 16.89
N TYR A 34 18.42 0.49 16.32
CA TYR A 34 17.99 -0.77 16.91
C TYR A 34 19.20 -1.72 17.01
N ASP A 35 19.27 -2.50 18.07
CA ASP A 35 20.34 -3.51 18.27
C ASP A 35 20.14 -4.71 17.34
N ARG A 36 20.27 -4.47 16.03
CA ARG A 36 20.14 -5.46 14.96
C ARG A 36 21.31 -5.36 14.00
N ASN A 37 21.71 -6.49 13.45
CA ASN A 37 22.66 -6.52 12.33
C ASN A 37 21.88 -6.54 10.99
N GLU A 38 22.58 -6.18 9.91
CA GLU A 38 22.03 -6.13 8.56
C GLU A 38 21.37 -7.45 8.14
N GLU A 39 22.03 -8.57 8.42
CA GLU A 39 21.53 -9.90 8.08
C GLU A 39 20.19 -10.21 8.75
N ALA A 40 19.98 -9.77 10.00
CA ALA A 40 18.73 -9.95 10.71
C ALA A 40 17.60 -9.08 10.11
N VAL A 41 17.91 -7.85 9.71
CA VAL A 41 16.96 -6.96 9.03
C VAL A 41 16.53 -7.55 7.68
N ILE A 42 17.50 -7.99 6.88
CA ILE A 42 17.23 -8.60 5.57
C ILE A 42 16.38 -9.86 5.72
N ARG A 43 16.73 -10.79 6.63
CA ARG A 43 15.92 -12.01 6.88
C ARG A 43 14.48 -11.69 7.27
N GLU A 44 14.25 -10.67 8.08
CA GLU A 44 12.89 -10.27 8.48
C GLU A 44 12.10 -9.76 7.28
N ILE A 45 12.73 -8.98 6.40
CA ILE A 45 12.10 -8.51 5.16
C ILE A 45 11.80 -9.68 4.23
N GLU A 46 12.75 -10.57 4.01
CA GLU A 46 12.56 -11.77 3.18
C GLU A 46 11.40 -12.62 3.69
N HIS A 47 11.30 -12.82 5.01
CA HIS A 47 10.16 -13.52 5.59
C HIS A 47 8.82 -12.84 5.30
N ARG A 48 8.75 -11.50 5.33
CA ARG A 48 7.53 -10.75 4.96
C ARG A 48 7.21 -10.88 3.48
N LEU A 49 8.22 -10.89 2.62
CA LEU A 49 8.04 -11.12 1.19
C LEU A 49 7.51 -12.53 0.89
N ASP A 50 7.94 -13.55 1.65
CA ASP A 50 7.39 -14.92 1.53
C ASP A 50 5.91 -14.94 1.93
N ILE A 51 5.51 -14.19 2.95
CA ILE A 51 4.10 -14.06 3.33
C ILE A 51 3.30 -13.33 2.25
N PHE A 52 3.86 -12.33 1.57
CA PHE A 52 3.21 -11.69 0.42
C PHE A 52 2.89 -12.71 -0.67
N GLU A 53 3.87 -13.52 -1.06
CA GLU A 53 3.70 -14.54 -2.08
C GLU A 53 2.66 -15.59 -1.66
N MET A 54 2.74 -16.07 -0.43
CA MET A 54 1.77 -17.02 0.13
C MET A 54 0.36 -16.43 0.14
N SER A 55 0.17 -15.19 0.58
CA SER A 55 -1.15 -14.55 0.65
C SER A 55 -1.78 -14.33 -0.74
N ILE A 56 -0.97 -14.05 -1.77
CA ILE A 56 -1.42 -13.99 -3.16
C ILE A 56 -1.89 -15.37 -3.62
N GLN A 57 -1.09 -16.41 -3.38
CA GLN A 57 -1.43 -17.79 -3.75
C GLN A 57 -2.70 -18.27 -3.05
N ASP A 58 -2.82 -18.03 -1.75
CA ASP A 58 -4.00 -18.39 -0.96
C ASP A 58 -5.26 -17.66 -1.48
N GLY A 59 -5.17 -16.36 -1.74
CA GLY A 59 -6.29 -15.58 -2.26
C GLY A 59 -6.77 -16.02 -3.64
N ILE A 60 -5.88 -16.53 -4.49
CA ILE A 60 -6.22 -17.11 -5.80
C ILE A 60 -6.78 -18.53 -5.63
N ALA A 61 -6.15 -19.37 -4.79
CA ALA A 61 -6.49 -20.78 -4.68
C ALA A 61 -7.83 -21.02 -3.94
N TYR A 62 -8.12 -20.24 -2.90
CA TYR A 62 -9.32 -20.44 -2.09
C TYR A 62 -10.47 -19.57 -2.60
N THR A 63 -11.37 -20.15 -3.38
CA THR A 63 -12.46 -19.46 -4.08
C THR A 63 -13.75 -19.32 -3.30
N ASP A 64 -13.87 -19.96 -2.14
CA ASP A 64 -15.06 -19.89 -1.30
C ASP A 64 -15.40 -18.44 -0.90
N LYS A 65 -16.68 -18.19 -0.67
CA LYS A 65 -17.10 -16.90 -0.14
C LYS A 65 -16.64 -16.71 1.30
N THR A 66 -16.39 -15.45 1.66
CA THR A 66 -16.22 -15.06 3.07
C THR A 66 -17.47 -15.36 3.90
N ALA A 67 -17.36 -15.36 5.21
CA ALA A 67 -18.49 -15.57 6.11
C ALA A 67 -19.64 -14.60 5.84
N SER A 68 -19.34 -13.34 5.49
CA SER A 68 -20.34 -12.34 5.10
C SER A 68 -20.99 -12.60 3.74
N GLY A 69 -20.37 -13.39 2.88
CA GLY A 69 -20.77 -13.62 1.50
C GLY A 69 -20.47 -12.49 0.52
N MET A 70 -19.87 -11.37 0.98
CA MET A 70 -19.62 -10.18 0.15
C MET A 70 -18.45 -10.33 -0.82
N SER A 71 -17.43 -11.10 -0.47
CA SER A 71 -16.22 -11.31 -1.28
C SER A 71 -15.85 -12.79 -1.39
N GLY A 72 -14.79 -13.09 -2.11
CA GLY A 72 -14.25 -14.44 -2.32
C GLY A 72 -14.36 -14.93 -3.75
N GLY A 73 -13.27 -15.46 -4.29
CA GLY A 73 -13.14 -16.04 -5.62
C GLY A 73 -12.98 -15.02 -6.75
N GLN A 74 -12.86 -13.74 -6.47
CA GLN A 74 -12.73 -12.70 -7.49
C GLN A 74 -11.29 -12.65 -8.05
N ALA A 75 -10.30 -12.86 -7.21
CA ALA A 75 -8.92 -12.97 -7.64
C ALA A 75 -8.72 -14.16 -8.58
N ALA A 76 -9.27 -15.34 -8.25
CA ALA A 76 -9.25 -16.52 -9.12
C ALA A 76 -9.97 -16.26 -10.46
N GLN A 77 -11.10 -15.54 -10.42
CA GLN A 77 -11.81 -15.16 -11.64
C GLN A 77 -10.98 -14.24 -12.54
N LEU A 78 -10.19 -13.36 -11.99
CA LEU A 78 -9.27 -12.50 -12.74
C LEU A 78 -8.07 -13.31 -13.26
N ASP A 79 -7.47 -14.13 -12.41
CA ASP A 79 -6.25 -14.88 -12.73
C ASP A 79 -6.44 -15.86 -13.91
N CYS A 80 -7.64 -16.42 -14.07
CA CYS A 80 -7.96 -17.29 -15.20
C CYS A 80 -8.32 -16.57 -16.51
N GLN A 81 -8.28 -15.22 -16.55
CA GLN A 81 -8.62 -14.43 -17.72
C GLN A 81 -7.45 -13.57 -18.19
N SER A 82 -7.54 -13.06 -19.42
CA SER A 82 -6.60 -12.10 -19.97
C SER A 82 -7.15 -10.67 -19.88
N PRO A 83 -6.28 -9.67 -19.72
CA PRO A 83 -6.70 -8.26 -19.69
C PRO A 83 -7.32 -7.85 -21.02
N ARG A 84 -8.33 -6.96 -20.95
CA ARG A 84 -8.98 -6.38 -22.16
C ARG A 84 -8.46 -4.99 -22.50
N PHE A 85 -8.07 -4.21 -21.49
CA PHE A 85 -7.70 -2.80 -21.63
C PHE A 85 -6.39 -2.44 -20.92
N MET A 86 -5.97 -3.26 -19.96
CA MET A 86 -4.80 -3.02 -19.15
C MET A 86 -3.57 -3.74 -19.71
N SER A 87 -2.37 -3.19 -19.46
CA SER A 87 -1.15 -3.95 -19.65
C SER A 87 -1.10 -5.15 -18.71
N GLU A 88 -0.32 -6.18 -19.05
CA GLU A 88 -0.18 -7.38 -18.22
C GLU A 88 0.25 -7.05 -16.79
N ILE A 89 1.22 -6.14 -16.63
CA ILE A 89 1.73 -5.71 -15.33
C ILE A 89 0.64 -5.06 -14.46
N ALA A 90 -0.14 -4.14 -15.04
CA ALA A 90 -1.23 -3.48 -14.31
C ALA A 90 -2.35 -4.44 -13.94
N TYR A 91 -2.65 -5.39 -14.83
CA TYR A 91 -3.65 -6.44 -14.58
C TYR A 91 -3.22 -7.38 -13.45
N LYS A 92 -1.97 -7.84 -13.46
CA LYS A 92 -1.42 -8.67 -12.39
C LYS A 92 -1.39 -7.92 -11.05
N ALA A 93 -1.00 -6.65 -11.04
CA ALA A 93 -1.00 -5.84 -9.82
C ALA A 93 -2.41 -5.76 -9.20
N MET A 94 -3.42 -5.51 -10.01
CA MET A 94 -4.83 -5.52 -9.58
C MET A 94 -5.24 -6.89 -9.04
N THR A 95 -4.94 -7.95 -9.76
CA THR A 95 -5.31 -9.34 -9.40
C THR A 95 -4.65 -9.75 -8.08
N TYR A 96 -3.36 -9.53 -7.93
CA TYR A 96 -2.61 -9.87 -6.72
C TYR A 96 -3.08 -9.05 -5.51
N ALA A 97 -3.33 -7.76 -5.69
CA ALA A 97 -3.86 -6.92 -4.61
C ALA A 97 -5.23 -7.38 -4.12
N ILE A 98 -6.12 -7.77 -5.03
CA ILE A 98 -7.41 -8.36 -4.69
C ILE A 98 -7.21 -9.70 -3.97
N ALA A 99 -6.30 -10.56 -4.44
CA ALA A 99 -6.00 -11.85 -3.83
C ALA A 99 -5.58 -11.72 -2.37
N VAL A 100 -4.60 -10.86 -2.07
CA VAL A 100 -4.14 -10.62 -0.69
C VAL A 100 -5.29 -10.14 0.20
N ASN A 101 -6.14 -9.24 -0.31
CA ASN A 101 -7.24 -8.72 0.50
C ASN A 101 -8.38 -9.72 0.66
N GLU A 102 -8.63 -10.61 -0.31
CA GLU A 102 -9.53 -11.77 -0.13
C GLU A 102 -8.97 -12.78 0.87
N ALA A 103 -7.65 -13.03 0.87
CA ALA A 103 -6.99 -13.84 1.90
C ALA A 103 -7.16 -13.23 3.29
N ASN A 104 -6.97 -11.90 3.43
CA ASN A 104 -7.23 -11.17 4.67
C ASN A 104 -8.68 -11.33 5.15
N ALA A 105 -9.66 -11.15 4.25
CA ALA A 105 -11.09 -11.27 4.58
C ALA A 105 -11.49 -12.70 5.00
N LYS A 106 -10.71 -13.70 4.61
CA LYS A 106 -10.85 -15.11 5.02
C LYS A 106 -10.01 -15.50 6.22
N MET A 107 -9.39 -14.53 6.90
CA MET A 107 -8.55 -14.74 8.08
C MET A 107 -7.26 -15.54 7.81
N PHE A 108 -6.77 -15.55 6.57
CA PHE A 108 -5.46 -16.10 6.25
C PHE A 108 -4.34 -15.16 6.68
N ARG A 109 -3.12 -15.68 6.68
CA ARG A 109 -1.94 -14.91 7.07
C ARG A 109 -1.60 -13.86 6.00
N ILE A 110 -1.47 -12.61 6.43
CA ILE A 110 -1.04 -11.47 5.60
C ILE A 110 0.00 -10.63 6.35
N VAL A 111 0.64 -9.71 5.66
CA VAL A 111 1.41 -8.63 6.28
C VAL A 111 0.61 -7.34 6.17
N ALA A 112 0.37 -6.66 7.28
CA ALA A 112 -0.24 -5.34 7.27
C ALA A 112 0.72 -4.30 6.64
N CYS A 113 0.24 -3.56 5.63
CA CYS A 113 1.03 -2.57 4.88
C CYS A 113 0.20 -1.33 4.51
N PRO A 114 0.11 -0.27 5.34
CA PRO A 114 0.47 -0.24 6.76
C PRO A 114 -0.57 -0.90 7.67
N THR A 115 -1.79 -1.15 7.17
CA THR A 115 -2.90 -1.78 7.90
C THR A 115 -3.39 -3.04 7.20
N ALA A 116 -4.23 -3.83 7.87
CA ALA A 116 -4.87 -5.01 7.26
C ALA A 116 -5.85 -4.59 6.13
N GLY A 117 -6.50 -3.42 6.25
CA GLY A 117 -7.41 -2.90 5.23
C GLY A 117 -6.75 -2.54 3.90
N SER A 118 -5.47 -2.24 3.93
CA SER A 118 -4.67 -1.87 2.75
C SER A 118 -3.60 -2.91 2.38
N CYS A 119 -3.64 -4.08 2.99
CA CYS A 119 -2.58 -5.10 2.90
C CYS A 119 -2.31 -5.63 1.49
N GLY A 120 -3.22 -5.44 0.54
CA GLY A 120 -3.06 -5.92 -0.83
C GLY A 120 -2.32 -4.96 -1.76
N VAL A 121 -2.36 -3.64 -1.49
CA VAL A 121 -1.82 -2.62 -2.42
C VAL A 121 -0.33 -2.81 -2.68
N MET A 122 0.46 -2.83 -1.63
CA MET A 122 1.92 -2.92 -1.74
C MET A 122 2.36 -4.27 -2.31
N PRO A 123 1.95 -5.44 -1.76
CA PRO A 123 2.38 -6.71 -2.32
C PRO A 123 1.91 -6.90 -3.77
N GLY A 124 0.68 -6.48 -4.10
CA GLY A 124 0.15 -6.59 -5.45
C GLY A 124 0.97 -5.80 -6.48
N ALA A 125 1.27 -4.55 -6.19
CA ALA A 125 2.03 -3.69 -7.09
C ALA A 125 3.50 -4.12 -7.20
N VAL A 126 4.17 -4.36 -6.06
CA VAL A 126 5.59 -4.73 -6.02
C VAL A 126 5.84 -6.09 -6.67
N LYS A 127 5.00 -7.09 -6.35
CA LYS A 127 5.14 -8.45 -6.94
C LYS A 127 4.91 -8.43 -8.45
N ALA A 128 3.90 -7.70 -8.94
CA ALA A 128 3.64 -7.61 -10.37
C ALA A 128 4.81 -6.98 -11.15
N VAL A 129 5.43 -5.94 -10.60
CA VAL A 129 6.63 -5.32 -11.18
C VAL A 129 7.81 -6.27 -11.13
N ALA A 130 8.07 -6.90 -9.98
CA ALA A 130 9.18 -7.83 -9.80
C ALA A 130 9.08 -9.02 -10.78
N ASP A 131 7.90 -9.61 -10.94
CA ASP A 131 7.67 -10.73 -11.85
C ASP A 131 7.85 -10.32 -13.32
N TYR A 132 7.31 -9.16 -13.70
CA TYR A 132 7.36 -8.70 -15.08
C TYR A 132 8.80 -8.41 -15.54
N TYR A 133 9.59 -7.78 -14.69
CA TYR A 133 11.00 -7.44 -14.99
C TYR A 133 11.98 -8.51 -14.52
N GLN A 134 11.52 -9.62 -13.92
CA GLN A 134 12.34 -10.70 -13.39
C GLN A 134 13.42 -10.19 -12.42
N LEU A 135 13.03 -9.25 -11.53
CA LEU A 135 13.94 -8.66 -10.56
C LEU A 135 14.38 -9.70 -9.53
N ASP A 136 15.64 -9.62 -9.14
CA ASP A 136 16.17 -10.49 -8.09
C ASP A 136 15.62 -10.10 -6.70
N ARG A 137 15.75 -11.04 -5.77
CA ARG A 137 15.24 -10.88 -4.40
C ARG A 137 15.88 -9.70 -3.67
N ALA A 138 17.16 -9.45 -3.89
CA ALA A 138 17.89 -8.34 -3.26
C ALA A 138 17.34 -6.97 -3.70
N THR A 139 17.00 -6.83 -4.98
CA THR A 139 16.35 -5.64 -5.53
C THR A 139 14.97 -5.42 -4.89
N VAL A 140 14.17 -6.48 -4.72
CA VAL A 140 12.86 -6.39 -4.07
C VAL A 140 13.00 -6.01 -2.59
N VAL A 141 14.00 -6.54 -1.89
CA VAL A 141 14.32 -6.18 -0.50
C VAL A 141 14.65 -4.68 -0.38
N LYS A 142 15.42 -4.10 -1.31
CA LYS A 142 15.70 -2.66 -1.33
C LYS A 142 14.42 -1.84 -1.50
N GLY A 143 13.54 -2.22 -2.41
CA GLY A 143 12.22 -1.59 -2.56
C GLY A 143 11.40 -1.67 -1.27
N PHE A 144 11.44 -2.80 -0.57
CA PHE A 144 10.74 -2.97 0.70
C PHE A 144 11.31 -2.07 1.80
N LEU A 145 12.64 -1.90 1.86
CA LEU A 145 13.28 -0.94 2.76
C LEU A 145 12.79 0.48 2.49
N ALA A 146 12.78 0.91 1.22
CA ALA A 146 12.24 2.22 0.85
C ALA A 146 10.78 2.38 1.30
N ALA A 147 9.93 1.38 1.02
CA ALA A 147 8.55 1.37 1.49
C ALA A 147 8.42 1.51 3.01
N SER A 148 9.28 0.81 3.76
CA SER A 148 9.26 0.87 5.23
C SER A 148 9.59 2.27 5.75
N GLY A 149 10.59 2.95 5.16
CA GLY A 149 10.94 4.32 5.50
C GLY A 149 9.79 5.30 5.20
N ILE A 150 9.14 5.14 4.04
CA ILE A 150 7.96 5.95 3.65
C ILE A 150 6.83 5.76 4.67
N GLY A 151 6.49 4.51 4.97
CA GLY A 151 5.45 4.19 5.96
C GLY A 151 5.76 4.75 7.35
N ASN A 152 7.02 4.70 7.78
CA ASN A 152 7.48 5.26 9.06
C ASN A 152 7.29 6.78 9.11
N VAL A 153 7.71 7.52 8.07
CA VAL A 153 7.52 8.97 8.00
C VAL A 153 6.03 9.33 8.07
N VAL A 154 5.17 8.65 7.29
CA VAL A 154 3.72 8.91 7.33
C VAL A 154 3.12 8.60 8.69
N ALA A 155 3.49 7.49 9.32
CA ALA A 155 2.98 7.10 10.65
C ALA A 155 3.36 8.11 11.74
N ASN A 156 4.58 8.66 11.67
CA ASN A 156 5.09 9.61 12.66
C ASN A 156 4.54 11.02 12.46
N ARG A 157 4.34 11.47 11.21
CA ARG A 157 3.94 12.86 10.89
C ARG A 157 2.45 13.06 10.68
N ALA A 158 1.73 11.97 10.40
CA ALA A 158 0.29 12.00 10.13
C ALA A 158 -0.41 10.86 10.87
N CYS A 159 -1.15 10.04 10.14
CA CYS A 159 -1.73 8.79 10.66
C CYS A 159 -1.84 7.79 9.52
N VAL A 160 -1.95 6.51 9.89
CA VAL A 160 -2.15 5.41 8.93
C VAL A 160 -3.47 4.67 9.16
N ALA A 161 -4.31 5.14 10.10
CA ALA A 161 -5.56 4.48 10.47
C ALA A 161 -6.76 5.12 9.78
N GLY A 162 -7.63 4.33 9.18
CA GLY A 162 -8.88 4.77 8.55
C GLY A 162 -9.83 5.48 9.51
N ALA A 163 -9.89 5.03 10.76
CA ALA A 163 -10.67 5.62 11.84
C ALA A 163 -10.22 7.04 12.22
N VAL A 164 -8.99 7.43 11.91
CA VAL A 164 -8.46 8.76 12.20
C VAL A 164 -8.45 9.64 10.96
N GLY A 165 -7.95 9.13 9.84
CA GLY A 165 -7.67 9.91 8.63
C GLY A 165 -8.51 9.55 7.41
N GLY A 166 -9.48 8.64 7.52
CA GLY A 166 -10.17 8.08 6.37
C GLY A 166 -9.31 7.08 5.60
N CYS A 167 -9.85 6.51 4.53
CA CYS A 167 -9.13 5.51 3.72
C CYS A 167 -7.90 6.09 3.00
N GLN A 168 -7.81 7.41 2.82
CA GLN A 168 -6.59 8.08 2.34
C GLN A 168 -5.38 7.78 3.23
N ALA A 169 -5.57 7.65 4.56
CA ALA A 169 -4.52 7.33 5.49
C ALA A 169 -4.02 5.88 5.33
N GLU A 170 -4.90 4.93 5.07
CA GLU A 170 -4.55 3.52 4.88
C GLU A 170 -4.08 3.23 3.46
N ILE A 171 -5.00 3.33 2.51
CA ILE A 171 -4.77 3.04 1.08
C ILE A 171 -3.79 4.05 0.48
N GLY A 172 -3.89 5.34 0.86
CA GLY A 172 -2.98 6.36 0.36
C GLY A 172 -1.55 6.09 0.81
N THR A 173 -1.33 5.74 2.08
CA THR A 173 0.00 5.36 2.57
C THR A 173 0.51 4.08 1.89
N ALA A 174 -0.33 3.03 1.78
CA ALA A 174 0.04 1.79 1.12
C ALA A 174 0.44 2.02 -0.35
N ALA A 175 -0.31 2.85 -1.08
CA ALA A 175 -0.01 3.18 -2.46
C ALA A 175 1.29 4.00 -2.60
N CYS A 176 1.56 4.93 -1.68
CA CYS A 176 2.82 5.68 -1.63
C CYS A 176 4.02 4.78 -1.31
N MET A 177 3.87 3.86 -0.35
CA MET A 177 4.87 2.84 -0.05
C MET A 177 5.19 2.00 -1.28
N ALA A 178 4.16 1.54 -2.00
CA ALA A 178 4.32 0.76 -3.23
C ALA A 178 4.97 1.59 -4.34
N ALA A 179 4.54 2.85 -4.54
CA ALA A 179 5.10 3.71 -5.57
C ALA A 179 6.58 4.00 -5.34
N GLY A 180 6.97 4.34 -4.11
CA GLY A 180 8.37 4.55 -3.77
C GLY A 180 9.21 3.28 -3.88
N ALA A 181 8.69 2.13 -3.46
CA ALA A 181 9.34 0.83 -3.62
C ALA A 181 9.62 0.51 -5.08
N ILE A 182 8.64 0.71 -5.98
CA ILE A 182 8.80 0.45 -7.42
C ILE A 182 9.89 1.35 -8.01
N VAL A 183 9.89 2.65 -7.66
CA VAL A 183 10.94 3.57 -8.15
C VAL A 183 12.32 3.13 -7.69
N GLU A 184 12.47 2.75 -6.42
CA GLU A 184 13.72 2.20 -5.87
C GLU A 184 14.14 0.93 -6.62
N MET A 185 13.24 -0.04 -6.79
CA MET A 185 13.50 -1.31 -7.49
C MET A 185 13.92 -1.10 -8.95
N MET A 186 13.40 -0.08 -9.60
CA MET A 186 13.72 0.25 -11.00
C MET A 186 14.96 1.14 -11.14
N GLY A 187 15.71 1.36 -10.05
CA GLY A 187 16.94 2.16 -10.05
C GLY A 187 16.73 3.66 -10.17
N GLY A 188 15.54 4.15 -9.81
CA GLY A 188 15.23 5.58 -9.77
C GLY A 188 16.04 6.31 -8.69
N THR A 189 16.18 7.62 -8.86
CA THR A 189 16.89 8.48 -7.91
C THR A 189 16.06 8.70 -6.63
N PRO A 190 16.68 9.07 -5.49
CA PRO A 190 15.95 9.43 -4.28
C PRO A 190 14.91 10.55 -4.49
N ARG A 191 15.18 11.51 -5.39
CA ARG A 191 14.21 12.54 -5.75
C ARG A 191 13.01 11.99 -6.49
N GLN A 192 13.22 11.04 -7.41
CA GLN A 192 12.12 10.36 -8.10
C GLN A 192 11.26 9.55 -7.14
N VAL A 193 11.84 8.92 -6.10
CA VAL A 193 11.07 8.30 -5.00
C VAL A 193 10.18 9.34 -4.34
N GLY A 194 10.71 10.53 -3.98
CA GLY A 194 9.93 11.63 -3.41
C GLY A 194 8.80 12.11 -4.32
N HIS A 195 9.06 12.25 -5.62
CA HIS A 195 8.02 12.63 -6.59
C HIS A 195 6.94 11.57 -6.71
N ALA A 196 7.29 10.27 -6.74
CA ALA A 196 6.31 9.19 -6.78
C ALA A 196 5.37 9.20 -5.57
N ILE A 197 5.91 9.42 -4.36
CA ILE A 197 5.12 9.57 -3.13
C ILE A 197 4.12 10.71 -3.27
N ALA A 198 4.60 11.91 -3.65
CA ALA A 198 3.75 13.09 -3.76
C ALA A 198 2.69 12.97 -4.86
N LEU A 199 3.06 12.44 -6.03
CA LEU A 199 2.13 12.18 -7.15
C LEU A 199 1.08 11.15 -6.77
N CYS A 200 1.46 10.11 -6.04
CA CYS A 200 0.55 9.07 -5.58
C CYS A 200 -0.45 9.63 -4.55
N MET A 201 0.04 10.19 -3.43
CA MET A 201 -0.78 10.60 -2.30
C MET A 201 -1.79 11.69 -2.68
N LYS A 202 -1.37 12.74 -3.41
CA LYS A 202 -2.26 13.86 -3.71
C LYS A 202 -3.48 13.51 -4.56
N ASN A 203 -3.44 12.39 -5.29
CA ASN A 203 -4.57 11.88 -6.07
C ASN A 203 -5.49 10.96 -5.26
N LEU A 204 -5.23 10.81 -3.96
CA LEU A 204 -6.00 10.00 -3.00
C LEU A 204 -6.61 10.85 -1.88
N LEU A 205 -6.29 12.15 -1.84
CA LEU A 205 -6.78 13.07 -0.81
C LEU A 205 -8.30 13.11 -0.80
N GLY A 206 -8.90 12.98 0.40
CA GLY A 206 -10.34 12.96 0.59
C GLY A 206 -11.01 11.58 0.47
N LEU A 207 -10.24 10.51 0.26
CA LEU A 207 -10.81 9.16 0.17
C LEU A 207 -11.40 8.73 1.52
N ALA A 208 -12.74 8.58 1.55
CA ALA A 208 -13.49 8.18 2.73
C ALA A 208 -13.25 6.70 3.11
N CYS A 209 -13.34 6.38 4.40
CA CYS A 209 -13.40 5.01 4.92
C CYS A 209 -14.83 4.69 5.35
N ASP A 210 -15.56 3.97 4.51
CA ASP A 210 -17.01 3.72 4.59
C ASP A 210 -17.36 2.23 4.43
N PRO A 211 -16.73 1.32 5.24
CA PRO A 211 -16.88 -0.13 5.06
C PRO A 211 -18.30 -0.59 5.36
N VAL A 212 -18.87 -1.39 4.43
CA VAL A 212 -20.20 -1.98 4.59
C VAL A 212 -20.17 -3.01 5.72
N ALA A 213 -21.13 -2.92 6.63
CA ALA A 213 -21.24 -3.77 7.83
C ALA A 213 -20.00 -3.73 8.74
N GLY A 214 -19.14 -2.71 8.64
CA GLY A 214 -17.89 -2.61 9.40
C GLY A 214 -16.81 -3.61 8.99
N LEU A 215 -16.97 -4.32 7.88
CA LEU A 215 -16.06 -5.36 7.44
C LEU A 215 -15.11 -4.86 6.35
N VAL A 216 -13.85 -5.33 6.42
CA VAL A 216 -12.79 -4.99 5.45
C VAL A 216 -12.99 -5.78 4.14
N GLU A 217 -14.17 -5.65 3.54
CA GLU A 217 -14.54 -6.36 2.31
C GLU A 217 -15.06 -5.42 1.22
N VAL A 218 -16.11 -4.66 1.50
CA VAL A 218 -16.71 -3.68 0.57
C VAL A 218 -16.58 -2.29 1.17
N PRO A 219 -15.86 -1.39 0.49
CA PRO A 219 -15.22 -1.48 -0.84
C PRO A 219 -13.78 -2.01 -0.84
N CYS A 220 -13.23 -2.39 0.31
CA CYS A 220 -11.80 -2.56 0.56
C CYS A 220 -11.10 -3.52 -0.42
N VAL A 221 -11.67 -4.70 -0.67
CA VAL A 221 -11.07 -5.72 -1.57
C VAL A 221 -10.77 -5.15 -2.95
N LYS A 222 -11.77 -4.49 -3.60
CA LYS A 222 -11.59 -3.89 -4.92
C LYS A 222 -10.74 -2.63 -4.87
N ARG A 223 -10.86 -1.84 -3.80
CA ARG A 223 -10.08 -0.62 -3.58
C ARG A 223 -8.56 -0.93 -3.57
N ASN A 224 -8.14 -2.03 -2.95
CA ASN A 224 -6.75 -2.48 -3.01
C ASN A 224 -6.29 -2.70 -4.46
N GLY A 225 -7.09 -3.36 -5.31
CA GLY A 225 -6.77 -3.57 -6.72
C GLY A 225 -6.62 -2.27 -7.52
N PHE A 226 -7.53 -1.31 -7.34
CA PHE A 226 -7.43 0.00 -7.99
C PHE A 226 -6.16 0.75 -7.62
N TYR A 227 -5.81 0.74 -6.33
CA TYR A 227 -4.69 1.55 -5.86
C TYR A 227 -3.32 0.87 -5.99
N ALA A 228 -3.26 -0.43 -6.22
CA ALA A 228 -2.05 -1.08 -6.72
C ALA A 228 -1.68 -0.58 -8.13
N VAL A 229 -2.66 -0.42 -9.02
CA VAL A 229 -2.45 0.16 -10.36
C VAL A 229 -2.12 1.65 -10.28
N HIS A 230 -2.77 2.38 -9.39
CA HIS A 230 -2.48 3.79 -9.13
C HIS A 230 -1.02 4.01 -8.68
N ALA A 231 -0.49 3.14 -7.82
CA ALA A 231 0.91 3.19 -7.40
C ALA A 231 1.87 3.02 -8.59
N ILE A 232 1.60 2.06 -9.49
CA ILE A 232 2.38 1.87 -10.73
C ILE A 232 2.32 3.14 -11.60
N THR A 233 1.15 3.76 -11.73
CA THR A 233 0.99 4.99 -12.50
C THR A 233 1.85 6.14 -11.96
N ALA A 234 1.88 6.31 -10.64
CA ALA A 234 2.70 7.34 -9.99
C ALA A 234 4.20 7.06 -10.14
N SER A 235 4.61 5.79 -10.04
CA SER A 235 6.00 5.36 -10.26
C SER A 235 6.45 5.63 -11.69
N GLU A 236 5.62 5.29 -12.68
CA GLU A 236 5.89 5.54 -14.10
C GLU A 236 6.13 7.02 -14.37
N MET A 237 5.23 7.89 -13.85
CA MET A 237 5.39 9.35 -13.99
C MET A 237 6.72 9.83 -13.41
N ALA A 238 7.07 9.39 -12.21
CA ALA A 238 8.30 9.81 -11.53
C ALA A 238 9.56 9.31 -12.27
N LEU A 239 9.56 8.06 -12.75
CA LEU A 239 10.66 7.50 -13.54
C LEU A 239 10.83 8.21 -14.90
N MET A 240 9.75 8.78 -15.45
CA MET A 240 9.79 9.64 -16.65
C MET A 240 10.13 11.11 -16.33
N ASN A 241 10.62 11.40 -15.11
CA ASN A 241 10.97 12.74 -14.63
C ASN A 241 9.79 13.73 -14.59
N ILE A 242 8.57 13.23 -14.40
CA ILE A 242 7.42 14.09 -14.10
C ILE A 242 7.44 14.41 -12.62
N GLU A 243 7.65 15.68 -12.31
CA GLU A 243 7.82 16.16 -10.94
C GLU A 243 6.48 16.57 -10.30
N SER A 244 6.37 16.35 -9.00
CA SER A 244 5.32 16.97 -8.20
C SER A 244 5.76 18.38 -7.82
N GLN A 245 4.91 19.39 -8.06
CA GLN A 245 5.15 20.76 -7.63
C GLN A 245 5.04 20.93 -6.10
N ILE A 246 4.20 20.12 -5.45
CA ILE A 246 4.07 20.08 -4.00
C ILE A 246 4.98 18.95 -3.48
N PRO A 247 5.90 19.25 -2.55
CA PRO A 247 6.80 18.24 -1.98
C PRO A 247 6.07 17.13 -1.21
N PRO A 248 6.65 15.93 -1.08
CA PRO A 248 5.99 14.79 -0.43
C PRO A 248 5.59 15.07 1.02
N ASP A 249 6.41 15.75 1.80
CA ASP A 249 6.13 16.05 3.21
C ASP A 249 4.93 16.99 3.36
N GLU A 250 4.78 17.99 2.48
CA GLU A 250 3.61 18.86 2.46
C GLU A 250 2.33 18.12 2.03
N VAL A 251 2.44 17.17 1.12
CA VAL A 251 1.30 16.32 0.72
C VAL A 251 0.87 15.40 1.87
N ILE A 252 1.82 14.85 2.64
CA ILE A 252 1.54 14.05 3.85
C ILE A 252 0.82 14.94 4.90
N GLU A 253 1.28 16.18 5.11
CA GLU A 253 0.62 17.12 6.01
C GLU A 253 -0.79 17.47 5.52
N ALA A 254 -0.97 17.73 4.24
CA ALA A 254 -2.28 17.98 3.63
C ALA A 254 -3.25 16.80 3.86
N MET A 255 -2.77 15.56 3.67
CA MET A 255 -3.54 14.34 3.95
C MET A 255 -3.99 14.30 5.41
N ASN A 256 -3.09 14.58 6.36
CA ASN A 256 -3.41 14.62 7.79
C ASN A 256 -4.48 15.69 8.11
N ASN A 257 -4.34 16.90 7.56
CA ASN A 257 -5.27 17.98 7.77
C ASN A 257 -6.67 17.69 7.19
N ILE A 258 -6.73 17.11 5.99
CA ILE A 258 -7.98 16.65 5.36
C ILE A 258 -8.62 15.55 6.20
N GLY A 259 -7.86 14.57 6.68
CA GLY A 259 -8.36 13.50 7.54
C GLY A 259 -8.99 14.03 8.82
N ARG A 260 -8.35 15.00 9.48
CA ARG A 260 -8.90 15.67 10.68
C ARG A 260 -10.17 16.46 10.39
N ALA A 261 -10.27 17.06 9.21
CA ALA A 261 -11.45 17.81 8.78
C ALA A 261 -12.59 16.91 8.29
N MET A 262 -12.33 15.63 7.98
CA MET A 262 -13.31 14.67 7.48
C MET A 262 -14.36 14.39 8.56
N PRO A 263 -15.68 14.39 8.23
CA PRO A 263 -16.74 13.98 9.16
C PRO A 263 -16.48 12.58 9.74
N ALA A 264 -16.84 12.38 11.01
CA ALA A 264 -16.68 11.08 11.68
C ALA A 264 -17.41 9.95 10.93
N ALA A 265 -18.54 10.22 10.33
CA ALA A 265 -19.31 9.26 9.52
C ALA A 265 -18.54 8.70 8.31
N LEU A 266 -17.42 9.33 7.89
CA LEU A 266 -16.58 8.90 6.77
C LEU A 266 -15.21 8.36 7.22
N ARG A 267 -15.06 8.07 8.52
CA ARG A 267 -13.84 7.57 9.15
C ARG A 267 -14.08 6.21 9.81
N GLU A 268 -14.41 5.18 9.01
CA GLU A 268 -14.52 3.77 9.43
C GLU A 268 -15.65 3.47 10.44
N THR A 269 -16.57 4.39 10.65
CA THR A 269 -17.71 4.20 11.59
C THR A 269 -18.88 3.41 11.01
N SER A 270 -18.93 3.24 9.69
CA SER A 270 -20.08 2.71 8.96
C SER A 270 -21.37 3.55 9.09
N ASP A 271 -21.25 4.79 9.55
CA ASP A 271 -22.38 5.72 9.73
C ASP A 271 -22.58 6.65 8.52
N GLY A 272 -21.84 6.43 7.43
CA GLY A 272 -21.88 7.25 6.21
C GLY A 272 -21.43 6.53 4.96
N GLY A 273 -21.45 7.23 3.84
CA GLY A 273 -20.99 6.73 2.55
C GLY A 273 -21.71 5.47 2.08
N LEU A 274 -20.96 4.48 1.60
CA LEU A 274 -21.52 3.22 1.07
C LEU A 274 -22.27 2.41 2.13
N ALA A 275 -21.84 2.47 3.38
CA ALA A 275 -22.41 1.69 4.48
C ALA A 275 -23.89 2.00 4.74
N VAL A 276 -24.32 3.25 4.53
CA VAL A 276 -25.70 3.71 4.77
C VAL A 276 -26.58 3.75 3.52
N THR A 277 -26.09 3.25 2.40
CA THR A 277 -26.96 3.06 1.22
C THR A 277 -28.00 1.98 1.49
N PRO A 278 -29.16 1.99 0.82
CA PRO A 278 -30.18 0.96 1.02
C PRO A 278 -29.63 -0.48 0.92
N THR A 279 -28.75 -0.73 -0.05
CA THR A 279 -28.08 -2.03 -0.21
C THR A 279 -27.08 -2.29 0.91
N GLY A 280 -26.31 -1.27 1.33
CA GLY A 280 -25.34 -1.39 2.43
C GLY A 280 -26.01 -1.76 3.74
N THR A 281 -27.12 -1.10 4.07
CA THR A 281 -27.92 -1.39 5.27
C THR A 281 -28.50 -2.80 5.23
N ALA A 282 -29.10 -3.22 4.11
CA ALA A 282 -29.64 -4.58 3.97
C ALA A 282 -28.55 -5.68 4.11
N ILE A 283 -27.35 -5.41 3.61
CA ILE A 283 -26.19 -6.31 3.81
C ILE A 283 -25.80 -6.35 5.29
N ALA A 284 -25.72 -5.19 5.97
CA ALA A 284 -25.37 -5.12 7.39
C ALA A 284 -26.35 -5.90 8.27
N GLU A 285 -27.66 -5.76 8.05
CA GLU A 285 -28.71 -6.52 8.73
C GLU A 285 -28.55 -8.03 8.53
N ARG A 286 -28.29 -8.46 7.30
CA ARG A 286 -28.02 -9.87 7.00
C ARG A 286 -26.77 -10.40 7.71
N VAL A 287 -25.68 -9.65 7.73
CA VAL A 287 -24.41 -10.03 8.37
C VAL A 287 -24.57 -10.13 9.89
N GLN A 288 -25.36 -9.24 10.51
CA GLN A 288 -25.64 -9.28 11.94
C GLN A 288 -26.51 -10.48 12.36
N SER A 289 -27.20 -11.12 11.42
CA SER A 289 -28.02 -12.31 11.66
C SER A 289 -27.29 -13.64 11.50
N LEU A 290 -26.00 -13.61 11.09
CA LEU A 290 -25.11 -14.79 10.99
C LEU A 290 -24.49 -15.15 12.33
#